data_a00f3d31246337c544149b6734df9104
#
_entry.id   a00f3d31246337c544149b6734df9104
#
_cell.length_a   1.000
_cell.length_b   1.000
_cell.length_c   1.000
_cell.angle_alpha   90.00
_cell.angle_beta   90.00
_cell.angle_gamma   90.00
#
_symmetry.space_group_name_H-M   'P 1'
#
loop_
_entity.id
_entity.type
_entity.pdbx_description
1 polymer ?
#
loop_
_entity_poly.entity_id
_entity_poly.type
_entity_poly.pdbx_seq_one_letter_code
_entity_poly.pdbx_strand_id
1 'polypeptide(L)'
;QAFDEDLHVGFAGGDRIVTQLAGNLKEERSRSFSISADLYKNFGIMQTNLLVETFYTLLTDKFALRALNQKDAQGNNLQERYNSGGAKVYGLNIEGRVALASLFSLQASITLQKSRYNQSEEWNEKAPAERKIMRTPGTYGYFTASLTPVRDFTLSLTGNYTGSMLVGHTTHMLEDGTEVQPVAINTPSFFMLNTKFAYDFRISQHVKMQLNAGVQNMKNAYQKDFDRGWGRDSAYIYGPSLPRCWFAGIKFSY
;
A
#
# COMPACT_ATOMS: atom_id res chain seq x y z
N GLN A 1 1.69 -20.57 -19.97
CA GLN A 1 2.89 -19.72 -19.86
C GLN A 1 2.75 -18.86 -18.61
N ALA A 2 3.65 -19.00 -17.64
CA ALA A 2 3.76 -18.06 -16.53
C ALA A 2 4.46 -16.81 -17.09
N PHE A 3 3.70 -15.74 -17.33
CA PHE A 3 4.29 -14.44 -17.61
C PHE A 3 4.79 -13.87 -16.29
N ASP A 4 6.09 -13.58 -16.24
CA ASP A 4 6.72 -12.86 -15.16
C ASP A 4 6.92 -11.42 -15.65
N GLU A 5 6.17 -10.49 -15.08
CA GLU A 5 6.41 -9.06 -15.34
C GLU A 5 7.74 -8.59 -14.73
N ASP A 6 8.29 -9.37 -13.78
CA ASP A 6 9.59 -9.14 -13.17
C ASP A 6 10.74 -9.83 -13.92
N LEU A 7 10.73 -9.81 -15.23
CA LEU A 7 11.90 -10.19 -16.06
C LEU A 7 13.11 -9.24 -15.87
N HIS A 8 13.13 -8.50 -14.79
CA HIS A 8 14.32 -7.77 -14.39
C HIS A 8 15.29 -8.76 -13.77
N VAL A 9 16.42 -8.93 -14.45
CA VAL A 9 17.58 -9.64 -13.95
C VAL A 9 17.87 -9.10 -12.54
N GLY A 10 17.50 -9.85 -11.54
CA GLY A 10 17.76 -9.50 -10.15
C GLY A 10 19.27 -9.64 -9.92
N PHE A 11 19.94 -8.54 -9.62
CA PHE A 11 21.32 -8.56 -9.12
C PHE A 11 21.25 -8.56 -7.60
N ALA A 12 21.46 -9.69 -6.98
CA ALA A 12 21.73 -9.76 -5.55
C ALA A 12 23.25 -9.90 -5.37
N GLY A 13 23.89 -8.87 -4.88
CA GLY A 13 25.32 -8.92 -4.55
C GLY A 13 26.28 -9.11 -5.73
N GLY A 14 25.87 -8.74 -6.96
CA GLY A 14 26.68 -8.88 -8.17
C GLY A 14 26.52 -10.20 -8.94
N ASP A 15 25.87 -11.21 -8.38
CA ASP A 15 25.60 -12.47 -9.05
C ASP A 15 24.25 -12.42 -9.80
N ARG A 16 24.25 -12.89 -11.03
CA ARG A 16 23.02 -13.04 -11.83
C ARG A 16 22.21 -14.21 -11.30
N ILE A 17 20.88 -14.00 -11.15
CA ILE A 17 19.92 -15.06 -10.76
C ILE A 17 19.14 -15.49 -12.01
N VAL A 18 19.08 -16.79 -12.24
CA VAL A 18 18.32 -17.42 -13.32
C VAL A 18 17.17 -18.22 -12.72
N THR A 19 15.93 -17.89 -13.13
CA THR A 19 14.74 -18.60 -12.68
C THR A 19 14.38 -19.75 -13.62
N GLN A 20 14.25 -20.95 -13.09
CA GLN A 20 13.68 -22.10 -13.80
C GLN A 20 12.30 -22.46 -13.26
N LEU A 21 11.49 -23.12 -14.07
CA LEU A 21 10.16 -23.57 -13.68
C LEU A 21 10.22 -24.99 -13.15
N ALA A 22 9.50 -25.27 -12.06
CA ALA A 22 9.32 -26.63 -11.56
C ALA A 22 8.60 -27.48 -12.61
N GLY A 23 9.04 -28.72 -12.80
CA GLY A 23 8.48 -29.62 -13.81
C GLY A 23 6.99 -29.97 -13.59
N ASN A 24 6.49 -29.78 -12.37
CA ASN A 24 5.09 -30.01 -11.98
C ASN A 24 4.33 -28.71 -11.71
N LEU A 25 4.80 -27.58 -12.24
CA LEU A 25 4.18 -26.27 -12.02
C LEU A 25 2.73 -26.27 -12.54
N LYS A 26 1.81 -25.90 -11.66
CA LYS A 26 0.37 -25.75 -11.94
C LYS A 26 -0.01 -24.28 -12.01
N GLU A 27 -1.15 -24.00 -12.58
CA GLU A 27 -1.73 -22.66 -12.55
C GLU A 27 -2.11 -22.23 -11.13
N GLU A 28 -1.83 -20.98 -10.79
CA GLU A 28 -2.34 -20.35 -9.59
C GLU A 28 -3.85 -20.07 -9.76
N ARG A 29 -4.65 -20.38 -8.75
CA ARG A 29 -6.10 -20.21 -8.78
C ARG A 29 -6.56 -19.36 -7.61
N SER A 30 -7.36 -18.33 -7.92
CA SER A 30 -8.02 -17.50 -6.93
C SER A 30 -9.54 -17.72 -6.97
N ARG A 31 -10.14 -17.82 -5.79
CA ARG A 31 -11.60 -17.84 -5.58
C ARG A 31 -11.95 -16.76 -4.59
N SER A 32 -12.80 -15.83 -5.00
CA SER A 32 -13.26 -14.73 -4.15
C SER A 32 -14.76 -14.77 -3.97
N PHE A 33 -15.19 -14.45 -2.77
CA PHE A 33 -16.60 -14.29 -2.40
C PHE A 33 -16.73 -12.97 -1.64
N SER A 34 -17.73 -12.16 -2.01
CA SER A 34 -18.07 -10.94 -1.26
C SER A 34 -19.57 -10.77 -1.12
N ILE A 35 -19.97 -10.15 -0.03
CA ILE A 35 -21.33 -9.69 0.24
C ILE A 35 -21.26 -8.24 0.65
N SER A 36 -22.07 -7.40 0.03
CA SER A 36 -22.17 -5.98 0.36
C SER A 36 -23.61 -5.54 0.59
N ALA A 37 -23.77 -4.56 1.47
CA ALA A 37 -25.00 -3.81 1.66
C ALA A 37 -24.71 -2.33 1.48
N ASP A 38 -25.49 -1.67 0.63
CA ASP A 38 -25.35 -0.27 0.28
C ASP A 38 -26.64 0.47 0.64
N LEU A 39 -26.57 1.36 1.64
CA LEU A 39 -27.70 2.04 2.24
C LEU A 39 -27.63 3.54 1.94
N TYR A 40 -28.65 4.05 1.28
CA TYR A 40 -28.82 5.47 0.98
C TYR A 40 -29.97 6.06 1.80
N LYS A 41 -29.73 7.21 2.41
CA LYS A 41 -30.76 7.96 3.15
C LYS A 41 -30.58 9.45 2.94
N ASN A 42 -31.69 10.13 2.64
CA ASN A 42 -31.74 11.57 2.56
C ASN A 42 -32.50 12.12 3.78
N PHE A 43 -31.94 13.13 4.43
CA PHE A 43 -32.52 13.85 5.55
C PHE A 43 -32.58 15.34 5.19
N GLY A 44 -33.63 15.74 4.45
CA GLY A 44 -33.74 17.09 3.92
C GLY A 44 -32.57 17.42 2.96
N ILE A 45 -31.74 18.39 3.34
CA ILE A 45 -30.59 18.81 2.54
C ILE A 45 -29.33 17.94 2.76
N MET A 46 -29.40 17.00 3.70
CA MET A 46 -28.31 16.06 4.00
C MET A 46 -28.52 14.75 3.25
N GLN A 47 -27.54 14.34 2.49
CA GLN A 47 -27.46 13.05 1.80
C GLN A 47 -26.46 12.17 2.51
N THR A 48 -26.84 10.91 2.75
CA THR A 48 -25.96 9.93 3.40
C THR A 48 -25.91 8.64 2.62
N ASN A 49 -24.77 7.99 2.64
CA ASN A 49 -24.56 6.65 2.11
C ASN A 49 -23.68 5.86 3.07
N LEU A 50 -24.01 4.61 3.31
CA LEU A 50 -23.22 3.66 4.07
C LEU A 50 -23.11 2.36 3.29
N LEU A 51 -21.88 2.03 2.90
CA LEU A 51 -21.53 0.74 2.30
C LEU A 51 -20.81 -0.12 3.35
N VAL A 52 -21.28 -1.34 3.52
CA VAL A 52 -20.62 -2.37 4.34
C VAL A 52 -20.40 -3.58 3.45
N GLU A 53 -19.18 -4.04 3.34
CA GLU A 53 -18.79 -5.19 2.52
C GLU A 53 -17.94 -6.16 3.33
N THR A 54 -18.27 -7.44 3.27
CA THR A 54 -17.39 -8.53 3.73
C THR A 54 -16.82 -9.26 2.53
N PHE A 55 -15.58 -9.67 2.63
CA PHE A 55 -14.90 -10.40 1.56
C PHE A 55 -14.08 -11.56 2.09
N TYR A 56 -13.95 -12.58 1.26
CA TYR A 56 -13.09 -13.74 1.50
C TYR A 56 -12.45 -14.16 0.18
N THR A 57 -11.13 -14.22 0.13
CA THR A 57 -10.36 -14.67 -1.03
C THR A 57 -9.46 -15.82 -0.61
N LEU A 58 -9.53 -16.92 -1.36
CA LEU A 58 -8.66 -18.08 -1.24
C LEU A 58 -7.78 -18.18 -2.49
N LEU A 59 -6.49 -18.22 -2.29
CA LEU A 59 -5.48 -18.47 -3.30
C LEU A 59 -4.95 -19.89 -3.11
N THR A 60 -4.92 -20.67 -4.16
CA THR A 60 -4.39 -22.04 -4.18
C THR A 60 -3.31 -22.16 -5.23
N ASP A 61 -2.38 -23.09 -5.01
CA ASP A 61 -1.23 -23.32 -5.91
C ASP A 61 -0.45 -22.02 -6.21
N LYS A 62 -0.32 -21.13 -5.20
CA LYS A 62 0.36 -19.85 -5.32
C LYS A 62 1.79 -20.03 -5.81
N PHE A 63 2.23 -19.21 -6.75
CA PHE A 63 3.62 -19.17 -7.17
C PHE A 63 4.53 -18.65 -6.07
N ALA A 64 5.60 -19.36 -5.85
CA ALA A 64 6.68 -18.99 -4.94
C ALA A 64 8.04 -19.27 -5.61
N LEU A 65 9.08 -18.64 -5.09
CA LEU A 65 10.45 -18.83 -5.52
C LEU A 65 11.24 -19.46 -4.38
N ARG A 66 12.13 -20.39 -4.71
CA ARG A 66 13.12 -20.93 -3.77
C ARG A 66 14.50 -20.98 -4.42
N ALA A 67 15.52 -20.64 -3.66
CA ALA A 67 16.89 -20.83 -4.09
C ALA A 67 17.20 -22.34 -4.18
N LEU A 68 17.92 -22.74 -5.22
CA LEU A 68 18.32 -24.14 -5.39
C LEU A 68 19.71 -24.43 -4.82
N ASN A 69 20.42 -23.40 -4.35
CA ASN A 69 21.82 -23.51 -3.89
C ASN A 69 22.73 -24.15 -4.94
N GLN A 70 22.42 -23.96 -6.22
CA GLN A 70 23.12 -24.47 -7.39
C GLN A 70 23.43 -23.32 -8.35
N LYS A 71 24.48 -23.50 -9.14
CA LYS A 71 24.84 -22.56 -10.22
C LYS A 71 24.66 -23.24 -11.58
N ASP A 72 24.31 -22.43 -12.59
CA ASP A 72 24.29 -22.89 -13.97
C ASP A 72 25.73 -23.02 -14.55
N ALA A 73 25.83 -23.47 -15.79
CA ALA A 73 27.13 -23.63 -16.48
C ALA A 73 27.88 -22.28 -16.67
N GLN A 74 27.18 -21.16 -16.55
CA GLN A 74 27.72 -19.80 -16.65
C GLN A 74 28.07 -19.19 -15.29
N GLY A 75 27.84 -19.93 -14.17
CA GLY A 75 28.12 -19.49 -12.81
C GLY A 75 27.01 -18.66 -12.17
N ASN A 76 25.84 -18.53 -12.81
CA ASN A 76 24.69 -17.82 -12.26
C ASN A 76 23.99 -18.62 -11.17
N ASN A 77 23.46 -17.97 -10.14
CA ASN A 77 22.67 -18.63 -9.11
C ASN A 77 21.31 -19.07 -9.68
N LEU A 78 20.89 -20.29 -9.35
CA LEU A 78 19.61 -20.84 -9.79
C LEU A 78 18.55 -20.68 -8.70
N GLN A 79 17.37 -20.26 -9.12
CA GLN A 79 16.14 -20.32 -8.32
C GLN A 79 15.04 -21.04 -9.08
N GLU A 80 14.12 -21.66 -8.36
CA GLU A 80 13.00 -22.37 -8.95
C GLU A 80 11.68 -21.71 -8.60
N ARG A 81 10.84 -21.52 -9.60
CA ARG A 81 9.44 -21.16 -9.41
C ARG A 81 8.62 -22.43 -9.25
N TYR A 82 7.92 -22.54 -8.13
CA TYR A 82 7.09 -23.70 -7.78
C TYR A 82 5.74 -23.26 -7.19
N ASN A 83 4.80 -24.18 -7.00
CA ASN A 83 3.55 -23.91 -6.32
C ASN A 83 3.70 -24.12 -4.81
N SER A 84 3.37 -23.08 -4.04
CA SER A 84 3.30 -23.16 -2.58
C SER A 84 1.87 -23.48 -2.10
N GLY A 85 1.69 -23.61 -0.78
CA GLY A 85 0.43 -24.01 -0.16
C GLY A 85 -0.74 -23.01 -0.29
N GLY A 86 -0.51 -21.86 -0.93
CA GLY A 86 -1.52 -20.83 -1.13
C GLY A 86 -1.73 -19.92 0.09
N ALA A 87 -2.73 -19.05 -0.02
CA ALA A 87 -3.00 -17.99 0.95
C ALA A 87 -4.50 -17.70 1.07
N LYS A 88 -4.88 -17.01 2.14
CA LYS A 88 -6.23 -16.50 2.33
C LYS A 88 -6.22 -15.07 2.87
N VAL A 89 -7.15 -14.27 2.35
CA VAL A 89 -7.41 -12.91 2.80
C VAL A 89 -8.90 -12.77 3.05
N TYR A 90 -9.29 -12.23 4.18
CA TYR A 90 -10.69 -11.96 4.49
C TYR A 90 -10.82 -10.75 5.38
N GLY A 91 -11.95 -10.08 5.28
CA GLY A 91 -12.12 -8.83 6.00
C GLY A 91 -13.47 -8.18 5.83
N LEU A 92 -13.53 -6.97 6.36
CA LEU A 92 -14.67 -6.07 6.37
C LEU A 92 -14.21 -4.72 5.86
N ASN A 93 -14.94 -4.17 4.90
CA ASN A 93 -14.82 -2.79 4.44
C ASN A 93 -16.08 -2.01 4.85
N ILE A 94 -15.89 -0.84 5.44
CA ILE A 94 -16.95 0.08 5.80
C ILE A 94 -16.64 1.42 5.16
N GLU A 95 -17.54 1.94 4.32
CA GLU A 95 -17.42 3.25 3.73
C GLU A 95 -18.65 4.08 4.05
N GLY A 96 -18.45 5.30 4.52
CA GLY A 96 -19.50 6.27 4.79
C GLY A 96 -19.32 7.52 3.96
N ARG A 97 -20.42 8.07 3.45
CA ARG A 97 -20.48 9.35 2.75
C ARG A 97 -21.58 10.21 3.36
N VAL A 98 -21.25 11.47 3.58
CA VAL A 98 -22.22 12.48 4.04
C VAL A 98 -22.00 13.73 3.20
N ALA A 99 -23.08 14.29 2.66
CA ALA A 99 -23.05 15.58 1.98
C ALA A 99 -24.19 16.46 2.53
N LEU A 100 -23.85 17.72 2.85
CA LEU A 100 -24.78 18.72 3.33
C LEU A 100 -24.86 19.86 2.28
N ALA A 101 -25.78 19.73 1.34
CA ALA A 101 -25.91 20.61 0.17
C ALA A 101 -24.52 20.86 -0.48
N SER A 102 -24.17 22.13 -0.75
CA SER A 102 -22.86 22.53 -1.26
C SER A 102 -21.86 22.94 -0.17
N LEU A 103 -22.28 22.91 1.11
CA LEU A 103 -21.49 23.43 2.22
C LEU A 103 -20.40 22.45 2.66
N PHE A 104 -20.74 21.17 2.78
CA PHE A 104 -19.86 20.16 3.36
C PHE A 104 -20.03 18.81 2.69
N SER A 105 -18.93 18.11 2.49
CA SER A 105 -18.94 16.69 2.14
C SER A 105 -17.85 15.95 2.90
N LEU A 106 -18.16 14.73 3.31
CA LEU A 106 -17.23 13.80 3.93
C LEU A 106 -17.41 12.42 3.31
N GLN A 107 -16.32 11.81 2.92
CA GLN A 107 -16.23 10.39 2.60
C GLN A 107 -15.13 9.79 3.47
N ALA A 108 -15.41 8.67 4.10
CA ALA A 108 -14.43 7.95 4.90
C ALA A 108 -14.60 6.45 4.72
N SER A 109 -13.49 5.73 4.68
CA SER A 109 -13.48 4.27 4.59
C SER A 109 -12.47 3.69 5.56
N ILE A 110 -12.82 2.53 6.13
CA ILE A 110 -11.92 1.71 6.92
C ILE A 110 -12.04 0.25 6.48
N THR A 111 -10.90 -0.39 6.27
CA THR A 111 -10.80 -1.82 5.99
C THR A 111 -10.12 -2.52 7.15
N LEU A 112 -10.76 -3.57 7.65
CA LEU A 112 -10.22 -4.48 8.65
C LEU A 112 -10.03 -5.84 7.97
N GLN A 113 -8.80 -6.34 7.90
CA GLN A 113 -8.51 -7.59 7.21
C GLN A 113 -7.51 -8.47 7.94
N LYS A 114 -7.57 -9.75 7.63
CA LYS A 114 -6.53 -10.73 7.99
C LYS A 114 -6.04 -11.42 6.72
N SER A 115 -4.74 -11.45 6.55
CA SER A 115 -4.05 -12.10 5.44
C SER A 115 -3.04 -13.10 6.00
N ARG A 116 -3.07 -14.34 5.51
CA ARG A 116 -2.12 -15.35 5.95
C ARG A 116 -1.93 -16.45 4.91
N TYR A 117 -0.76 -17.01 4.89
CA TYR A 117 -0.47 -18.24 4.17
C TYR A 117 -1.15 -19.45 4.83
N ASN A 118 -1.50 -20.45 4.05
CA ASN A 118 -2.07 -21.70 4.57
C ASN A 118 -1.04 -22.48 5.41
N GLN A 119 0.23 -22.41 5.01
CA GLN A 119 1.40 -22.93 5.73
C GLN A 119 2.39 -21.78 5.91
N SER A 120 3.32 -21.92 6.87
CA SER A 120 4.41 -20.96 6.99
C SER A 120 5.27 -20.99 5.73
N GLU A 121 5.58 -19.82 5.18
CA GLU A 121 6.41 -19.67 3.99
C GLU A 121 7.77 -19.08 4.36
N GLU A 122 8.80 -19.63 3.75
CA GLU A 122 10.14 -19.10 3.84
C GLU A 122 10.23 -17.81 3.02
N TRP A 123 10.64 -16.74 3.65
CA TRP A 123 10.85 -15.45 3.02
C TRP A 123 12.34 -15.07 2.96
N ASN A 124 13.17 -15.77 3.73
CA ASN A 124 14.62 -15.67 3.75
C ASN A 124 15.21 -16.94 4.37
N GLU A 125 16.28 -17.48 3.78
CA GLU A 125 16.93 -18.72 4.20
C GLU A 125 17.46 -18.69 5.64
N LYS A 126 17.82 -17.51 6.15
CA LYS A 126 18.40 -17.30 7.48
C LYS A 126 17.37 -16.82 8.51
N ALA A 127 16.09 -16.75 8.17
CA ALA A 127 15.05 -16.25 9.04
C ALA A 127 13.95 -17.29 9.25
N PRO A 128 13.22 -17.25 10.38
CA PRO A 128 12.06 -18.11 10.58
C PRO A 128 11.00 -17.90 9.48
N ALA A 129 10.40 -19.01 9.04
CA ALA A 129 9.30 -18.96 8.09
C ALA A 129 8.06 -18.27 8.71
N GLU A 130 7.39 -17.46 7.92
CA GLU A 130 6.28 -16.63 8.38
C GLU A 130 4.94 -17.11 7.80
N ARG A 131 3.89 -17.04 8.63
CA ARG A 131 2.53 -17.37 8.20
C ARG A 131 1.72 -16.12 7.84
N LYS A 132 2.12 -14.95 8.32
CA LYS A 132 1.49 -13.68 8.01
C LYS A 132 2.04 -13.16 6.69
N ILE A 133 1.16 -12.73 5.79
CA ILE A 133 1.60 -12.12 4.52
C ILE A 133 2.25 -10.78 4.83
N MET A 134 3.47 -10.61 4.35
CA MET A 134 4.23 -9.39 4.56
C MET A 134 3.66 -8.23 3.75
N ARG A 135 3.94 -7.00 4.16
CA ARG A 135 3.52 -5.74 3.54
C ARG A 135 2.01 -5.60 3.34
N THR A 136 1.25 -6.29 4.21
CA THR A 136 -0.21 -6.30 4.18
C THR A 136 -0.73 -5.82 5.54
N PRO A 137 -1.14 -4.55 5.67
CA PRO A 137 -1.66 -4.02 6.92
C PRO A 137 -3.00 -4.67 7.26
N GLY A 138 -3.21 -4.99 8.54
CA GLY A 138 -4.48 -5.56 9.03
C GLY A 138 -5.61 -4.52 9.10
N THR A 139 -5.25 -3.25 9.14
CA THR A 139 -6.20 -2.13 9.19
C THR A 139 -5.66 -0.99 8.35
N TYR A 140 -6.47 -0.44 7.47
CA TYR A 140 -6.14 0.76 6.71
C TYR A 140 -7.41 1.52 6.34
N GLY A 141 -7.26 2.77 5.97
CA GLY A 141 -8.42 3.58 5.62
C GLY A 141 -8.05 4.98 5.18
N TYR A 142 -9.05 5.71 4.75
CA TYR A 142 -8.89 7.08 4.34
C TYR A 142 -10.12 7.91 4.68
N PHE A 143 -9.96 9.21 4.68
CA PHE A 143 -11.08 10.14 4.60
C PHE A 143 -10.76 11.31 3.68
N THR A 144 -11.80 11.89 3.11
CA THR A 144 -11.77 13.15 2.37
C THR A 144 -12.93 14.01 2.83
N ALA A 145 -12.61 15.19 3.33
CA ALA A 145 -13.59 16.18 3.72
C ALA A 145 -13.41 17.44 2.89
N SER A 146 -14.50 18.03 2.45
CA SER A 146 -14.53 19.35 1.79
C SER A 146 -15.53 20.24 2.47
N LEU A 147 -15.13 21.48 2.73
CA LEU A 147 -15.95 22.51 3.32
C LEU A 147 -15.91 23.76 2.43
N THR A 148 -17.08 24.26 2.04
CA THR A 148 -17.25 25.49 1.25
C THR A 148 -18.06 26.51 2.08
N PRO A 149 -17.43 27.14 3.11
CA PRO A 149 -18.13 27.95 4.09
C PRO A 149 -18.68 29.26 3.50
N VAL A 150 -18.02 29.72 2.45
CA VAL A 150 -18.44 30.88 1.66
C VAL A 150 -18.27 30.57 0.19
N ARG A 151 -19.00 31.30 -0.64
CA ARG A 151 -18.91 31.13 -2.10
C ARG A 151 -17.47 31.28 -2.56
N ASP A 152 -17.10 30.45 -3.54
CA ASP A 152 -15.80 30.45 -4.22
C ASP A 152 -14.59 30.05 -3.33
N PHE A 153 -14.77 29.74 -2.04
CA PHE A 153 -13.71 29.25 -1.16
C PHE A 153 -13.95 27.81 -0.75
N THR A 154 -12.97 26.95 -0.95
CA THR A 154 -13.01 25.54 -0.56
C THR A 154 -11.81 25.17 0.30
N LEU A 155 -12.09 24.56 1.45
CA LEU A 155 -11.11 23.89 2.29
C LEU A 155 -11.28 22.38 2.11
N SER A 156 -10.22 21.71 1.71
CA SER A 156 -10.19 20.25 1.62
C SER A 156 -9.21 19.66 2.64
N LEU A 157 -9.63 18.60 3.31
CA LEU A 157 -8.82 17.85 4.25
C LEU A 157 -8.86 16.37 3.86
N THR A 158 -7.70 15.74 3.73
CA THR A 158 -7.61 14.30 3.44
C THR A 158 -6.71 13.62 4.43
N GLY A 159 -7.07 12.41 4.83
CA GLY A 159 -6.26 11.59 5.70
C GLY A 159 -6.14 10.17 5.18
N ASN A 160 -4.95 9.58 5.31
CA ASN A 160 -4.69 8.18 5.00
C ASN A 160 -4.09 7.51 6.23
N TYR A 161 -4.71 6.43 6.67
CA TYR A 161 -4.23 5.59 7.76
C TYR A 161 -3.74 4.26 7.22
N THR A 162 -2.53 3.88 7.60
CA THR A 162 -1.94 2.55 7.35
C THR A 162 -1.56 1.96 8.69
N GLY A 163 -2.20 0.88 9.06
CA GLY A 163 -1.91 0.15 10.30
C GLY A 163 -0.58 -0.61 10.24
N SER A 164 -0.20 -1.18 11.37
CA SER A 164 0.98 -2.04 11.47
C SER A 164 0.88 -3.23 10.51
N MET A 165 1.98 -3.54 9.85
CA MET A 165 2.15 -4.71 8.97
C MET A 165 3.48 -5.40 9.25
N LEU A 166 3.57 -6.68 8.90
CA LEU A 166 4.83 -7.42 8.97
C LEU A 166 5.67 -7.07 7.75
N VAL A 167 6.96 -6.77 7.95
CA VAL A 167 7.93 -6.56 6.87
C VAL A 167 9.19 -7.37 7.15
N GLY A 168 9.80 -7.90 6.10
CA GLY A 168 11.11 -8.51 6.19
C GLY A 168 12.18 -7.43 6.14
N HIS A 169 13.15 -7.52 7.04
CA HIS A 169 14.39 -6.78 7.01
C HIS A 169 15.49 -7.81 6.71
N THR A 170 16.07 -7.75 5.53
CA THR A 170 17.04 -8.75 5.08
C THR A 170 18.40 -8.53 5.75
N THR A 171 19.37 -9.39 5.48
CA THR A 171 20.74 -9.19 5.95
C THR A 171 21.24 -7.82 5.47
N HIS A 172 21.71 -7.00 6.40
CA HIS A 172 22.23 -5.66 6.14
C HIS A 172 23.42 -5.36 7.05
N MET A 173 24.13 -4.30 6.74
CA MET A 173 25.26 -3.84 7.54
C MET A 173 24.94 -2.49 8.18
N LEU A 174 25.24 -2.37 9.45
CA LEU A 174 25.18 -1.09 10.16
C LEU A 174 26.35 -0.18 9.72
N GLU A 175 26.29 1.10 10.08
CA GLU A 175 27.33 2.08 9.76
C GLU A 175 28.70 1.71 10.36
N ASP A 176 28.72 0.98 11.48
CA ASP A 176 29.92 0.48 12.14
C ASP A 176 30.49 -0.82 11.53
N GLY A 177 29.86 -1.34 10.46
CA GLY A 177 30.25 -2.57 9.78
C GLY A 177 29.70 -3.85 10.41
N THR A 178 28.83 -3.77 11.41
CA THR A 178 28.19 -4.94 12.01
C THR A 178 27.15 -5.53 11.06
N GLU A 179 27.27 -6.82 10.74
CA GLU A 179 26.25 -7.55 9.97
C GLU A 179 25.08 -7.94 10.86
N VAL A 180 23.87 -7.57 10.44
CA VAL A 180 22.61 -7.91 11.11
C VAL A 180 21.90 -9.00 10.32
N GLN A 181 21.49 -10.05 11.00
CA GLN A 181 20.78 -11.17 10.40
C GLN A 181 19.32 -10.78 10.06
N PRO A 182 18.71 -11.47 9.06
CA PRO A 182 17.36 -11.14 8.62
C PRO A 182 16.33 -11.40 9.71
N VAL A 183 15.38 -10.47 9.85
CA VAL A 183 14.31 -10.54 10.85
C VAL A 183 13.01 -10.00 10.28
N ALA A 184 11.89 -10.63 10.64
CA ALA A 184 10.56 -10.10 10.35
C ALA A 184 10.11 -9.19 11.50
N ILE A 185 9.77 -7.95 11.19
CA ILE A 185 9.35 -6.95 12.17
C ILE A 185 7.94 -6.43 11.88
N ASN A 186 7.23 -6.01 12.93
CA ASN A 186 5.98 -5.28 12.78
C ASN A 186 6.26 -3.78 12.73
N THR A 187 5.80 -3.13 11.65
CA THR A 187 5.96 -1.67 11.48
C THR A 187 5.10 -0.89 12.46
N PRO A 188 5.44 0.36 12.78
CA PRO A 188 4.48 1.29 13.36
C PRO A 188 3.33 1.57 12.38
N SER A 189 2.24 2.14 12.88
CA SER A 189 1.17 2.68 12.03
C SER A 189 1.51 4.09 11.58
N PHE A 190 0.96 4.49 10.40
CA PHE A 190 1.14 5.83 9.84
C PHE A 190 -0.21 6.51 9.64
N PHE A 191 -0.25 7.80 9.89
CA PHE A 191 -1.38 8.65 9.57
C PHE A 191 -0.89 9.92 8.87
N MET A 192 -1.13 9.98 7.55
CA MET A 192 -0.85 11.16 6.75
C MET A 192 -2.08 12.05 6.70
N LEU A 193 -1.90 13.32 7.02
CA LEU A 193 -2.93 14.34 6.95
C LEU A 193 -2.50 15.43 5.97
N ASN A 194 -3.38 15.77 5.02
CA ASN A 194 -3.14 16.80 4.01
C ASN A 194 -4.25 17.83 4.05
N THR A 195 -3.92 19.08 3.74
CA THR A 195 -4.90 20.15 3.59
C THR A 195 -4.65 20.93 2.31
N LYS A 196 -5.73 21.42 1.72
CA LYS A 196 -5.72 22.29 0.56
C LYS A 196 -6.77 23.38 0.73
N PHE A 197 -6.36 24.60 0.49
CA PHE A 197 -7.21 25.78 0.36
C PHE A 197 -7.31 26.14 -1.11
N ALA A 198 -8.49 26.44 -1.59
CA ALA A 198 -8.72 26.89 -2.96
C ALA A 198 -9.69 28.06 -2.96
N TYR A 199 -9.42 29.05 -3.80
CA TYR A 199 -10.29 30.20 -4.01
C TYR A 199 -10.48 30.45 -5.51
N ASP A 200 -11.75 30.50 -5.94
CA ASP A 200 -12.13 30.66 -7.33
C ASP A 200 -12.42 32.14 -7.62
N PHE A 201 -11.77 32.69 -8.65
CA PHE A 201 -11.97 34.04 -9.16
C PHE A 201 -12.59 33.94 -10.55
N ARG A 202 -13.55 34.83 -10.83
CA ARG A 202 -14.05 35.04 -12.17
C ARG A 202 -13.31 36.22 -12.78
N ILE A 203 -12.43 35.96 -13.76
CA ILE A 203 -11.67 36.99 -14.47
C ILE A 203 -12.53 37.63 -15.56
N SER A 204 -13.29 36.82 -16.29
CA SER A 204 -14.24 37.28 -17.32
C SER A 204 -15.45 36.33 -17.37
N GLN A 205 -16.37 36.60 -18.31
CA GLN A 205 -17.53 35.71 -18.51
C GLN A 205 -17.14 34.28 -18.91
N HIS A 206 -15.99 34.13 -19.54
CA HIS A 206 -15.52 32.83 -20.08
C HIS A 206 -14.27 32.29 -19.37
N VAL A 207 -13.62 33.06 -18.49
CA VAL A 207 -12.38 32.65 -17.86
C VAL A 207 -12.51 32.68 -16.34
N LYS A 208 -12.27 31.53 -15.72
CA LYS A 208 -12.15 31.39 -14.28
C LYS A 208 -10.70 31.10 -13.92
N MET A 209 -10.25 31.62 -12.81
CA MET A 209 -8.94 31.34 -12.21
C MET A 209 -9.16 30.81 -10.80
N GLN A 210 -8.46 29.74 -10.46
CA GLN A 210 -8.40 29.23 -9.09
C GLN A 210 -6.98 29.37 -8.55
N LEU A 211 -6.86 30.01 -7.40
CA LEU A 211 -5.65 29.98 -6.60
C LEU A 211 -5.79 28.85 -5.57
N ASN A 212 -4.74 28.04 -5.43
CA ASN A 212 -4.75 27.00 -4.43
C ASN A 212 -3.39 26.92 -3.72
N ALA A 213 -3.43 26.56 -2.45
CA ALA A 213 -2.25 26.30 -1.63
C ALA A 213 -2.58 25.23 -0.60
N GLY A 214 -1.55 24.54 -0.12
CA GLY A 214 -1.79 23.51 0.87
C GLY A 214 -0.52 22.89 1.43
N VAL A 215 -0.73 21.90 2.28
CA VAL A 215 0.32 21.14 2.94
C VAL A 215 0.02 19.66 2.78
N GLN A 216 0.95 18.92 2.23
CA GLN A 216 0.93 17.45 2.24
C GLN A 216 1.70 16.95 3.45
N ASN A 217 1.24 15.83 4.01
CA ASN A 217 1.84 15.20 5.17
C ASN A 217 2.10 16.18 6.34
N MET A 218 1.05 16.90 6.78
CA MET A 218 1.13 17.92 7.83
C MET A 218 1.82 17.43 9.10
N LYS A 219 1.62 16.14 9.46
CA LYS A 219 2.22 15.50 10.64
C LYS A 219 3.66 15.07 10.43
N ASN A 220 4.19 15.21 9.20
CA ASN A 220 5.50 14.73 8.82
C ASN A 220 5.70 13.26 9.20
N ALA A 221 4.68 12.43 8.89
CA ALA A 221 4.71 11.00 9.14
C ALA A 221 5.62 10.33 8.12
N TYR A 222 6.68 9.66 8.57
CA TYR A 222 7.61 8.90 7.73
C TYR A 222 8.27 7.80 8.53
N GLN A 223 8.86 6.86 7.84
CA GLN A 223 9.70 5.83 8.44
C GLN A 223 10.94 6.50 9.04
N LYS A 224 11.30 6.13 10.28
CA LYS A 224 12.46 6.74 10.99
C LYS A 224 13.68 5.82 11.05
N ASP A 225 13.45 4.54 10.87
CA ASP A 225 14.40 3.44 11.07
C ASP A 225 14.86 2.79 9.76
N PHE A 226 14.82 3.53 8.63
CA PHE A 226 15.38 3.01 7.39
C PHE A 226 16.91 2.97 7.44
N ASP A 227 17.47 1.96 6.80
CA ASP A 227 18.91 1.75 6.74
C ASP A 227 19.64 2.85 5.98
N ARG A 228 20.88 3.06 6.36
CA ARG A 228 21.81 4.02 5.75
C ARG A 228 23.09 3.33 5.34
N GLY A 229 23.86 4.02 4.51
CA GLY A 229 25.17 3.53 4.08
C GLY A 229 25.11 2.54 2.92
N TRP A 230 26.25 1.97 2.59
CA TRP A 230 26.44 1.10 1.42
C TRP A 230 25.87 -0.31 1.63
N GLY A 231 25.87 -0.80 2.86
CA GLY A 231 25.37 -2.13 3.21
C GLY A 231 23.89 -2.18 3.60
N ARG A 232 23.11 -1.11 3.32
CA ARG A 232 21.70 -1.02 3.67
C ARG A 232 20.85 -2.04 2.92
N ASP A 233 19.78 -2.50 3.54
CA ASP A 233 18.67 -3.16 2.84
C ASP A 233 17.81 -2.11 2.12
N SER A 234 18.02 -1.96 0.81
CA SER A 234 17.26 -1.01 -0.01
C SER A 234 15.77 -1.35 -0.13
N ALA A 235 15.38 -2.58 0.18
CA ALA A 235 13.99 -3.01 0.18
C ALA A 235 13.28 -2.72 1.52
N TYR A 236 14.03 -2.34 2.58
CA TYR A 236 13.47 -2.02 3.89
C TYR A 236 12.86 -0.61 3.93
N ILE A 237 11.90 -0.36 3.03
CA ILE A 237 11.13 0.88 2.95
C ILE A 237 9.64 0.51 3.05
N TYR A 238 8.95 1.00 4.07
CA TYR A 238 7.57 0.63 4.37
C TYR A 238 6.67 1.81 4.78
N GLY A 239 7.24 2.96 5.05
CA GLY A 239 6.52 4.17 5.47
C GLY A 239 6.23 5.13 4.30
N PRO A 240 5.55 6.25 4.59
CA PRO A 240 5.38 7.32 3.61
C PRO A 240 6.72 7.81 3.07
N SER A 241 6.81 7.96 1.75
CA SER A 241 8.05 8.32 1.05
C SER A 241 8.31 9.82 0.98
N LEU A 242 7.26 10.66 1.17
CA LEU A 242 7.37 12.10 1.07
C LEU A 242 7.28 12.76 2.45
N PRO A 243 8.22 13.64 2.80
CA PRO A 243 8.12 14.46 4.00
C PRO A 243 6.99 15.48 3.86
N ARG A 244 6.83 16.34 4.89
CA ARG A 244 5.93 17.48 4.78
C ARG A 244 6.33 18.38 3.62
N CYS A 245 5.38 18.61 2.71
CA CYS A 245 5.58 19.45 1.53
C CYS A 245 4.51 20.55 1.49
N TRP A 246 4.93 21.78 1.18
CA TRP A 246 4.06 22.89 0.90
C TRP A 246 3.92 23.05 -0.61
N PHE A 247 2.74 23.37 -1.06
CA PHE A 247 2.50 23.62 -2.48
C PHE A 247 1.58 24.83 -2.67
N ALA A 248 1.74 25.49 -3.79
CA ALA A 248 0.83 26.51 -4.29
C ALA A 248 0.69 26.34 -5.80
N GLY A 249 -0.46 26.72 -6.34
CA GLY A 249 -0.75 26.57 -7.76
C GLY A 249 -1.84 27.52 -8.24
N ILE A 250 -1.84 27.74 -9.56
CA ILE A 250 -2.85 28.50 -10.27
C ILE A 250 -3.44 27.61 -11.35
N LYS A 251 -4.77 27.58 -11.45
CA LYS A 251 -5.50 26.87 -12.50
C LYS A 251 -6.38 27.85 -13.26
N PHE A 252 -6.31 27.83 -14.57
CA PHE A 252 -7.23 28.54 -15.46
C PHE A 252 -8.19 27.54 -16.11
N SER A 253 -9.46 27.96 -16.27
CA SER A 253 -10.49 27.21 -16.99
C SER A 253 -11.35 28.17 -17.79
N TYR A 254 -11.72 27.77 -19.00
CA TYR A 254 -12.54 28.52 -19.95
C TYR A 254 -13.70 27.65 -20.43
#